data_c608db550f977e9ffdffcf82d938dbfb
#
_entry.id   c608db550f977e9ffdffcf82d938dbfb
#
_cell.length_a   1.000
_cell.length_b   1.000
_cell.length_c   1.000
_cell.angle_alpha   90.00
_cell.angle_beta   90.00
_cell.angle_gamma   90.00
#
_symmetry.space_group_name_H-M   'P 1'
#
loop_
_entity.id
_entity.type
_entity.pdbx_description
1 polymer ?
#
loop_
_entity_poly.entity_id
_entity_poly.type
_entity_poly.pdbx_seq_one_letter_code
_entity_poly.pdbx_strand_id
1 'polypeptide(L)'
;GTVVKRSGAVNKDLKTGEIEIEAESLRILSASDTPPFPIEPGIDTKEEIRLKNRTLDLRRSDIRDNIIMRSKVTTLIRQFLSEEGFLDIETPMLTKSTPEGARDYLVPSRVHPGEFYALPQSPQLFKQMLMCAGFDRYMQIARCFRDEDLRADRQPEFTQVDLEMSFVEADDVMDVTERLIAKIFNDILGVKVELPLKRMTWREAMDRFGSDKPDIRFGMELKDVSDIVKDMDFVVFNGPANTEGQSVRAINATGFGDMPRKQIDALVDFAKGYEAKGLAYIQIQPSGDIKCSFSKFLSEDKLNELIAALDGKPGDLLLFAADRDKIVFNVLGALRLELADRAGLRKQDDYKFLWVTEFPQFEWSDEEERFIAMHHPFTMPFDEDVDNLLGDKANVRAKAYDIVLNGIELGGGSVRIHQSDVQEKMFNALGISTEEANEKFGFLLDAFKYGVPPHAGLQSVSTDYERKRKHQRRYCIP
;
A
#
# COMPACT_ATOMS: atom_id res chain seq x y z
N GLY A 1 18.41 -20.01 46.06
CA GLY A 1 17.09 -19.78 46.64
C GLY A 1 16.07 -20.80 46.17
N THR A 2 14.92 -20.83 46.83
CA THR A 2 13.84 -21.79 46.58
C THR A 2 12.64 -21.08 45.95
N VAL A 3 12.02 -21.68 44.94
CA VAL A 3 10.74 -21.17 44.38
C VAL A 3 9.61 -21.69 45.27
N VAL A 4 8.83 -20.76 45.84
CA VAL A 4 7.73 -21.09 46.74
C VAL A 4 6.43 -20.47 46.20
N LYS A 5 5.28 -21.01 46.63
CA LYS A 5 4.00 -20.38 46.37
C LYS A 5 3.92 -19.08 47.18
N ARG A 6 3.49 -18.00 46.57
CA ARG A 6 3.37 -16.72 47.24
C ARG A 6 2.45 -16.80 48.46
N SER A 7 2.95 -16.34 49.60
CA SER A 7 2.24 -16.40 50.86
C SER A 7 1.16 -15.29 51.02
N GLY A 8 1.28 -14.21 50.22
CA GLY A 8 0.35 -13.08 50.17
C GLY A 8 -0.60 -13.11 48.98
N ALA A 9 -1.17 -11.95 48.67
CA ALA A 9 -2.05 -11.79 47.49
C ALA A 9 -1.32 -12.06 46.20
N VAL A 10 -1.93 -12.84 45.30
CA VAL A 10 -1.40 -13.10 43.95
C VAL A 10 -1.32 -11.79 43.19
N ASN A 11 -0.15 -11.51 42.59
CA ASN A 11 0.00 -10.38 41.68
C ASN A 11 -0.50 -10.76 40.30
N LYS A 12 -1.73 -10.38 39.94
CA LYS A 12 -2.36 -10.73 38.68
C LYS A 12 -1.73 -10.05 37.44
N ASP A 13 -0.91 -9.01 37.67
CA ASP A 13 -0.22 -8.27 36.61
C ASP A 13 1.07 -8.99 36.13
N LEU A 14 1.51 -9.99 36.88
CA LEU A 14 2.67 -10.81 36.56
C LEU A 14 2.26 -12.22 36.12
N LYS A 15 2.81 -12.71 34.99
CA LYS A 15 2.62 -14.11 34.53
C LYS A 15 3.03 -15.17 35.57
N THR A 16 3.96 -14.80 36.47
CA THR A 16 4.48 -15.64 37.54
C THR A 16 4.04 -15.15 38.92
N GLY A 17 2.96 -14.38 38.97
CA GLY A 17 2.53 -13.70 40.20
C GLY A 17 2.02 -14.63 41.32
N GLU A 18 1.84 -15.93 41.06
CA GLU A 18 1.49 -16.96 42.06
C GLU A 18 2.68 -17.49 42.84
N ILE A 19 3.89 -17.24 42.36
CA ILE A 19 5.13 -17.73 42.94
C ILE A 19 6.06 -16.60 43.32
N GLU A 20 6.96 -16.87 44.26
CA GLU A 20 8.06 -15.99 44.67
C GLU A 20 9.33 -16.81 44.91
N ILE A 21 10.47 -16.13 44.95
CA ILE A 21 11.76 -16.76 45.22
C ILE A 21 12.22 -16.33 46.58
N GLU A 22 12.35 -17.28 47.51
CA GLU A 22 13.03 -17.08 48.79
C GLU A 22 14.53 -17.14 48.56
N ALA A 23 15.19 -15.97 48.58
CA ALA A 23 16.63 -15.88 48.30
C ALA A 23 17.46 -16.08 49.54
N GLU A 24 18.30 -17.11 49.57
CA GLU A 24 19.25 -17.37 50.66
C GLU A 24 20.56 -16.59 50.45
N SER A 25 20.93 -16.35 49.20
CA SER A 25 22.13 -15.58 48.84
C SER A 25 21.93 -14.81 47.55
N LEU A 26 22.62 -13.70 47.40
CA LEU A 26 22.61 -12.88 46.19
C LEU A 26 24.05 -12.62 45.74
N ARG A 27 24.35 -12.94 44.50
CA ARG A 27 25.64 -12.62 43.85
C ARG A 27 25.36 -11.66 42.70
N ILE A 28 25.94 -10.46 42.74
CA ILE A 28 25.91 -9.51 41.62
C ILE A 28 26.90 -10.00 40.58
N LEU A 29 26.41 -10.37 39.40
CA LEU A 29 27.25 -10.84 38.28
C LEU A 29 27.86 -9.65 37.50
N SER A 30 27.07 -8.56 37.36
CA SER A 30 27.52 -7.33 36.75
C SER A 30 26.71 -6.16 37.36
N ALA A 31 27.40 -5.11 37.76
CA ALA A 31 26.74 -3.88 38.19
C ALA A 31 26.14 -3.13 36.99
N SER A 32 25.05 -2.40 37.24
CA SER A 32 24.40 -1.59 36.23
C SER A 32 24.10 -0.19 36.78
N ASP A 33 24.19 0.81 35.91
CA ASP A 33 23.71 2.16 36.19
C ASP A 33 22.18 2.24 36.09
N THR A 34 21.63 3.32 36.61
CA THR A 34 20.18 3.58 36.47
C THR A 34 19.86 3.85 34.99
N PRO A 35 18.87 3.15 34.39
CA PRO A 35 18.45 3.40 33.02
C PRO A 35 17.97 4.86 32.82
N PRO A 36 18.24 5.49 31.65
CA PRO A 36 17.83 6.85 31.36
C PRO A 36 16.31 7.01 31.16
N PHE A 37 15.57 5.92 31.11
CA PHE A 37 14.09 5.87 31.05
C PHE A 37 13.57 4.54 31.61
N PRO A 38 12.30 4.48 32.04
CA PRO A 38 11.67 3.24 32.51
C PRO A 38 11.59 2.19 31.40
N ILE A 39 11.85 0.93 31.73
CA ILE A 39 11.70 -0.20 30.79
C ILE A 39 10.27 -0.75 30.89
N GLU A 40 9.31 0.07 30.47
CA GLU A 40 7.88 -0.21 30.55
C GLU A 40 7.21 0.09 29.21
N PRO A 41 6.07 -0.55 28.87
CA PRO A 41 5.33 -0.20 27.65
C PRO A 41 4.73 1.20 27.73
N GLY A 42 4.59 1.86 26.60
CA GLY A 42 3.84 3.11 26.47
C GLY A 42 4.47 4.37 27.08
N ILE A 43 5.78 4.38 27.36
CA ILE A 43 6.48 5.56 27.93
C ILE A 43 6.45 6.77 26.98
N ASP A 44 6.43 7.97 27.54
CA ASP A 44 6.49 9.26 26.82
C ASP A 44 7.94 9.81 26.72
N THR A 45 8.92 8.93 26.63
CA THR A 45 10.33 9.32 26.41
C THR A 45 10.57 9.69 24.95
N LYS A 46 11.25 10.82 24.71
CA LYS A 46 11.60 11.29 23.36
C LYS A 46 12.34 10.20 22.58
N GLU A 47 12.02 10.10 21.31
CA GLU A 47 12.58 9.07 20.41
C GLU A 47 14.11 9.12 20.35
N GLU A 48 14.72 10.32 20.32
CA GLU A 48 16.18 10.50 20.30
C GLU A 48 16.86 9.81 21.49
N ILE A 49 16.30 9.90 22.70
CA ILE A 49 16.84 9.24 23.91
C ILE A 49 16.71 7.72 23.80
N ARG A 50 15.58 7.24 23.28
CA ARG A 50 15.33 5.81 23.06
C ARG A 50 16.25 5.22 22.01
N LEU A 51 16.47 5.92 20.88
CA LEU A 51 17.38 5.50 19.81
C LEU A 51 18.84 5.49 20.29
N LYS A 52 19.26 6.50 21.06
CA LYS A 52 20.60 6.52 21.66
C LYS A 52 20.84 5.33 22.59
N ASN A 53 19.80 4.85 23.25
CA ASN A 53 19.85 3.71 24.19
C ASN A 53 19.05 2.52 23.68
N ARG A 54 19.22 2.16 22.40
CA ARG A 54 18.38 1.20 21.69
C ARG A 54 18.31 -0.17 22.36
N THR A 55 19.39 -0.64 22.97
CA THR A 55 19.41 -1.92 23.70
C THR A 55 18.48 -1.94 24.91
N LEU A 56 18.29 -0.79 25.56
CA LEU A 56 17.30 -0.65 26.67
C LEU A 56 15.88 -0.51 26.10
N ASP A 57 15.68 0.24 25.04
CA ASP A 57 14.38 0.38 24.38
C ASP A 57 13.85 -0.97 23.88
N LEU A 58 14.72 -1.84 23.37
CA LEU A 58 14.37 -3.20 22.93
C LEU A 58 13.97 -4.16 24.07
N ARG A 59 14.23 -3.81 25.35
CA ARG A 59 13.74 -4.59 26.49
C ARG A 59 12.27 -4.33 26.81
N ARG A 60 11.71 -3.24 26.30
CA ARG A 60 10.29 -2.90 26.48
C ARG A 60 9.43 -3.89 25.73
N SER A 61 8.37 -4.40 26.38
CA SER A 61 7.53 -5.44 25.79
C SER A 61 6.87 -4.99 24.50
N ASP A 62 6.42 -3.75 24.40
CA ASP A 62 5.76 -3.17 23.23
C ASP A 62 6.68 -3.09 21.98
N ILE A 63 8.00 -3.02 22.15
CA ILE A 63 8.99 -3.05 21.07
C ILE A 63 9.48 -4.48 20.82
N ARG A 64 9.87 -5.18 21.89
CA ARG A 64 10.37 -6.55 21.84
C ARG A 64 9.37 -7.50 21.17
N ASP A 65 8.09 -7.39 21.54
CA ASP A 65 7.05 -8.30 21.07
C ASP A 65 6.79 -8.13 19.56
N ASN A 66 7.02 -6.93 18.99
CA ASN A 66 6.99 -6.72 17.53
C ASN A 66 8.10 -7.52 16.83
N ILE A 67 9.33 -7.50 17.37
CA ILE A 67 10.47 -8.26 16.80
C ILE A 67 10.22 -9.77 16.91
N ILE A 68 9.67 -10.22 18.03
CA ILE A 68 9.30 -11.63 18.23
C ILE A 68 8.19 -12.03 17.22
N MET A 69 7.19 -11.17 17.04
CA MET A 69 6.13 -11.40 16.04
C MET A 69 6.72 -11.52 14.64
N ARG A 70 7.58 -10.59 14.23
CA ARG A 70 8.28 -10.64 12.94
C ARG A 70 9.01 -11.96 12.73
N SER A 71 9.77 -12.40 13.73
CA SER A 71 10.47 -13.69 13.68
C SER A 71 9.53 -14.88 13.48
N LYS A 72 8.38 -14.89 14.18
CA LYS A 72 7.37 -15.96 14.02
C LYS A 72 6.75 -15.95 12.63
N VAL A 73 6.41 -14.77 12.13
CA VAL A 73 5.78 -14.64 10.80
C VAL A 73 6.76 -15.07 9.70
N THR A 74 8.02 -14.62 9.73
CA THR A 74 9.02 -15.03 8.73
C THR A 74 9.27 -16.54 8.75
N THR A 75 9.28 -17.16 9.93
CA THR A 75 9.39 -18.62 10.05
C THR A 75 8.18 -19.34 9.46
N LEU A 76 6.98 -18.85 9.76
CA LEU A 76 5.73 -19.42 9.23
C LEU A 76 5.67 -19.29 7.70
N ILE A 77 6.07 -18.14 7.14
CA ILE A 77 6.11 -17.91 5.68
C ILE A 77 7.03 -18.93 5.01
N ARG A 78 8.26 -19.09 5.52
CA ARG A 78 9.21 -20.08 4.98
C ARG A 78 8.65 -21.50 5.03
N GLN A 79 8.07 -21.88 6.16
CA GLN A 79 7.48 -23.21 6.31
C GLN A 79 6.34 -23.42 5.32
N PHE A 80 5.37 -22.52 5.27
CA PHE A 80 4.21 -22.62 4.37
C PHE A 80 4.65 -22.69 2.90
N LEU A 81 5.51 -21.78 2.46
CA LEU A 81 5.95 -21.77 1.06
C LEU A 81 6.81 -22.98 0.71
N SER A 82 7.61 -23.50 1.64
CA SER A 82 8.35 -24.76 1.44
C SER A 82 7.40 -25.96 1.28
N GLU A 83 6.32 -26.02 2.06
CA GLU A 83 5.26 -27.04 1.93
C GLU A 83 4.51 -26.92 0.58
N GLU A 84 4.40 -25.72 0.02
CA GLU A 84 3.86 -25.44 -1.32
C GLU A 84 4.89 -25.70 -2.45
N GLY A 85 6.09 -26.17 -2.14
CA GLY A 85 7.16 -26.52 -3.10
C GLY A 85 8.01 -25.35 -3.56
N PHE A 86 8.00 -24.22 -2.86
CA PHE A 86 8.91 -23.10 -3.12
C PHE A 86 10.30 -23.37 -2.56
N LEU A 87 11.30 -22.90 -3.30
CA LEU A 87 12.71 -22.93 -2.90
C LEU A 87 13.11 -21.56 -2.36
N ASP A 88 13.64 -21.51 -1.13
CA ASP A 88 14.21 -20.29 -0.55
C ASP A 88 15.61 -20.06 -1.12
N ILE A 89 15.75 -19.15 -2.08
CA ILE A 89 17.00 -18.91 -2.81
C ILE A 89 17.46 -17.48 -2.55
N GLU A 90 18.64 -17.34 -1.95
CA GLU A 90 19.28 -16.05 -1.75
C GLU A 90 19.88 -15.52 -3.07
N THR A 91 19.61 -14.26 -3.36
CA THR A 91 20.15 -13.54 -4.53
C THR A 91 21.29 -12.60 -4.10
N PRO A 92 22.22 -12.25 -5.01
CA PRO A 92 23.33 -11.36 -4.69
C PRO A 92 22.89 -9.99 -4.20
N MET A 93 23.60 -9.44 -3.20
CA MET A 93 23.43 -8.08 -2.69
C MET A 93 24.30 -7.04 -3.42
N LEU A 94 25.44 -7.44 -3.93
CA LEU A 94 26.28 -6.60 -4.79
C LEU A 94 25.94 -6.88 -6.24
N THR A 95 25.17 -6.01 -6.85
CA THR A 95 24.63 -6.19 -8.19
C THR A 95 25.06 -5.08 -9.15
N LYS A 96 24.69 -5.19 -10.40
CA LYS A 96 24.71 -4.10 -11.37
C LYS A 96 23.52 -3.17 -11.08
N SER A 97 23.72 -1.86 -11.25
CA SER A 97 22.61 -0.89 -11.22
C SER A 97 21.55 -1.24 -12.26
N THR A 98 20.30 -1.24 -11.82
CA THR A 98 19.14 -1.54 -12.66
C THR A 98 18.02 -0.53 -12.42
N PRO A 99 17.42 0.05 -13.47
CA PRO A 99 16.37 1.04 -13.33
C PRO A 99 15.03 0.37 -12.99
N GLU A 100 14.75 0.23 -11.69
CA GLU A 100 13.49 -0.31 -11.16
C GLU A 100 12.56 0.78 -10.60
N GLY A 101 12.80 2.05 -10.94
CA GLY A 101 11.95 3.18 -10.53
C GLY A 101 12.49 4.03 -9.38
N ALA A 102 13.33 3.48 -8.50
CA ALA A 102 14.01 4.23 -7.44
C ALA A 102 15.48 4.51 -7.79
N ARG A 103 16.17 5.35 -7.01
CA ARG A 103 17.62 5.49 -7.10
C ARG A 103 18.32 4.38 -6.33
N ASP A 104 19.45 3.91 -6.88
CA ASP A 104 20.25 2.86 -6.27
C ASP A 104 21.22 3.43 -5.24
N TYR A 105 21.47 2.70 -4.15
CA TYR A 105 22.65 2.89 -3.32
C TYR A 105 23.86 2.27 -3.99
N LEU A 106 24.92 3.08 -4.21
CA LEU A 106 26.13 2.65 -4.86
C LEU A 106 27.22 2.29 -3.86
N VAL A 107 27.91 1.17 -4.10
CA VAL A 107 29.03 0.68 -3.32
C VAL A 107 30.30 0.74 -4.18
N PRO A 108 31.29 1.61 -3.89
CA PRO A 108 32.49 1.73 -4.69
C PRO A 108 33.32 0.45 -4.66
N SER A 109 33.82 0.02 -5.84
CA SER A 109 34.72 -1.11 -5.95
C SER A 109 36.15 -0.70 -5.58
N ARG A 110 36.74 -1.39 -4.62
CA ARG A 110 38.16 -1.20 -4.31
C ARG A 110 39.08 -1.88 -5.34
N VAL A 111 38.59 -2.93 -5.98
CA VAL A 111 39.38 -3.74 -6.94
C VAL A 111 39.38 -3.08 -8.33
N HIS A 112 38.27 -2.42 -8.69
CA HIS A 112 38.09 -1.74 -9.96
C HIS A 112 37.85 -0.23 -9.71
N PRO A 113 38.92 0.60 -9.68
CA PRO A 113 38.79 2.03 -9.41
C PRO A 113 37.88 2.73 -10.44
N GLY A 114 36.89 3.50 -9.98
CA GLY A 114 35.92 4.17 -10.83
C GLY A 114 34.68 3.35 -11.15
N GLU A 115 34.62 2.09 -10.75
CA GLU A 115 33.44 1.24 -10.89
C GLU A 115 32.70 1.06 -9.57
N PHE A 116 31.39 0.77 -9.64
CA PHE A 116 30.51 0.63 -8.51
C PHE A 116 29.64 -0.60 -8.63
N TYR A 117 29.34 -1.21 -7.50
CA TYR A 117 28.18 -2.09 -7.34
C TYR A 117 26.97 -1.27 -6.92
N ALA A 118 25.78 -1.77 -7.21
CA ALA A 118 24.54 -1.26 -6.65
C ALA A 118 23.96 -2.24 -5.63
N LEU A 119 23.28 -1.73 -4.62
CA LEU A 119 22.45 -2.55 -3.74
C LEU A 119 21.08 -2.78 -4.40
N PRO A 120 20.48 -3.99 -4.30
CA PRO A 120 19.26 -4.32 -5.02
C PRO A 120 18.05 -3.55 -4.51
N GLN A 121 17.28 -2.97 -5.41
CA GLN A 121 15.97 -2.39 -5.11
C GLN A 121 14.93 -3.48 -4.86
N SER A 122 15.06 -4.60 -5.56
CA SER A 122 14.32 -5.85 -5.38
C SER A 122 15.07 -6.99 -6.09
N PRO A 123 14.74 -8.26 -5.86
CA PRO A 123 15.29 -9.38 -6.60
C PRO A 123 14.61 -9.63 -7.96
N GLN A 124 13.90 -8.65 -8.53
CA GLN A 124 13.05 -8.80 -9.70
C GLN A 124 13.74 -9.48 -10.91
N LEU A 125 14.94 -9.05 -11.28
CA LEU A 125 15.64 -9.61 -12.42
C LEU A 125 16.19 -11.00 -12.14
N PHE A 126 16.68 -11.23 -10.92
CA PHE A 126 17.20 -12.53 -10.51
C PHE A 126 16.11 -13.60 -10.50
N LYS A 127 14.92 -13.30 -9.94
CA LYS A 127 13.85 -14.28 -9.89
C LYS A 127 13.33 -14.67 -11.29
N GLN A 128 13.28 -13.72 -12.24
CA GLN A 128 12.96 -14.04 -13.61
C GLN A 128 14.03 -14.93 -14.26
N MET A 129 15.31 -14.67 -14.03
CA MET A 129 16.41 -15.55 -14.49
C MET A 129 16.34 -16.94 -13.85
N LEU A 130 15.91 -17.05 -12.59
CA LEU A 130 15.70 -18.34 -11.95
C LEU A 130 14.57 -19.14 -12.62
N MET A 131 13.50 -18.48 -13.10
CA MET A 131 12.47 -19.15 -13.90
C MET A 131 13.06 -19.68 -15.21
N CYS A 132 13.89 -18.89 -15.92
CA CYS A 132 14.60 -19.34 -17.11
C CYS A 132 15.56 -20.52 -16.82
N ALA A 133 16.10 -20.60 -15.61
CA ALA A 133 16.98 -21.67 -15.16
C ALA A 133 16.22 -22.94 -14.68
N GLY A 134 14.89 -22.94 -14.72
CA GLY A 134 14.05 -24.08 -14.35
C GLY A 134 13.76 -24.23 -12.84
N PHE A 135 13.90 -23.14 -12.07
CA PHE A 135 13.43 -23.10 -10.67
C PHE A 135 11.97 -22.66 -10.65
N ASP A 136 11.07 -23.58 -10.81
CA ASP A 136 9.64 -23.30 -11.07
C ASP A 136 8.90 -22.58 -9.95
N ARG A 137 9.40 -22.61 -8.72
CA ARG A 137 8.84 -21.92 -7.56
C ARG A 137 9.96 -21.35 -6.70
N TYR A 138 10.13 -20.06 -6.78
CA TYR A 138 11.12 -19.29 -6.02
C TYR A 138 10.44 -18.49 -4.93
N MET A 139 11.07 -18.42 -3.77
CA MET A 139 10.76 -17.44 -2.73
C MET A 139 12.03 -16.92 -2.08
N GLN A 140 11.97 -15.71 -1.54
CA GLN A 140 13.02 -15.16 -0.69
C GLN A 140 12.41 -14.14 0.29
N ILE A 141 12.93 -14.11 1.52
CA ILE A 141 12.74 -12.99 2.42
C ILE A 141 13.90 -12.04 2.16
N ALA A 142 13.72 -11.16 1.16
CA ALA A 142 14.76 -10.35 0.58
C ALA A 142 14.97 -9.03 1.30
N ARG A 143 16.23 -8.63 1.45
CA ARG A 143 16.59 -7.29 1.88
C ARG A 143 16.68 -6.39 0.64
N CYS A 144 15.97 -5.25 0.68
CA CYS A 144 15.87 -4.30 -0.43
C CYS A 144 16.28 -2.91 0.01
N PHE A 145 16.81 -2.12 -0.95
CA PHE A 145 17.38 -0.80 -0.70
C PHE A 145 16.88 0.19 -1.76
N ARG A 146 16.42 1.37 -1.34
CA ARG A 146 15.99 2.44 -2.25
C ARG A 146 16.44 3.78 -1.70
N ASP A 147 17.18 4.55 -2.48
CA ASP A 147 17.61 5.90 -2.12
C ASP A 147 16.52 6.91 -2.50
N GLU A 148 15.50 6.95 -1.67
CA GLU A 148 14.34 7.83 -1.81
C GLU A 148 14.14 8.67 -0.55
N ASP A 149 13.38 9.74 -0.67
CA ASP A 149 12.99 10.58 0.46
C ASP A 149 12.21 9.78 1.49
N LEU A 150 12.58 9.93 2.76
CA LEU A 150 11.93 9.28 3.87
C LEU A 150 10.48 9.75 3.98
N ARG A 151 9.54 8.83 3.89
CA ARG A 151 8.13 9.03 4.16
C ARG A 151 7.69 8.17 5.33
N ALA A 152 6.47 8.41 5.77
CA ALA A 152 5.91 7.68 6.90
C ALA A 152 5.87 6.15 6.72
N ASP A 153 5.81 5.69 5.49
CA ASP A 153 5.65 4.32 5.00
C ASP A 153 6.85 3.83 4.16
N ARG A 154 7.88 4.65 3.96
CA ARG A 154 9.07 4.32 3.17
C ARG A 154 10.33 4.41 4.00
N GLN A 155 11.12 3.33 3.96
CA GLN A 155 12.44 3.24 4.57
C GLN A 155 13.49 3.00 3.46
N PRO A 156 14.73 3.50 3.62
CA PRO A 156 15.80 3.30 2.65
C PRO A 156 16.24 1.84 2.57
N GLU A 157 16.01 1.08 3.64
CA GLU A 157 16.28 -0.34 3.77
C GLU A 157 15.05 -1.04 4.34
N PHE A 158 14.55 -2.05 3.65
CA PHE A 158 13.35 -2.79 4.05
C PHE A 158 13.43 -4.26 3.63
N THR A 159 12.48 -5.06 4.10
CA THR A 159 12.39 -6.48 3.77
C THR A 159 11.16 -6.76 2.93
N GLN A 160 11.30 -7.57 1.88
CA GLN A 160 10.21 -8.09 1.09
C GLN A 160 10.08 -9.61 1.28
N VAL A 161 8.85 -10.09 1.25
CA VAL A 161 8.55 -11.48 0.90
C VAL A 161 8.37 -11.50 -0.59
N ASP A 162 9.25 -12.15 -1.31
CA ASP A 162 9.30 -12.15 -2.76
C ASP A 162 9.07 -13.56 -3.30
N LEU A 163 8.18 -13.68 -4.27
CA LEU A 163 7.77 -14.95 -4.89
C LEU A 163 7.85 -14.84 -6.41
N GLU A 164 8.17 -15.95 -7.08
CA GLU A 164 7.99 -16.11 -8.52
C GLU A 164 7.66 -17.57 -8.85
N MET A 165 6.73 -17.78 -9.80
CA MET A 165 6.25 -19.10 -10.20
C MET A 165 6.22 -19.21 -11.71
N SER A 166 6.63 -20.37 -12.24
CA SER A 166 6.53 -20.71 -13.67
C SER A 166 5.23 -21.42 -14.01
N PHE A 167 4.78 -21.28 -15.26
CA PHE A 167 3.59 -21.94 -15.83
C PHE A 167 2.30 -21.60 -15.07
N VAL A 168 2.13 -20.34 -14.68
CA VAL A 168 1.00 -19.83 -13.90
C VAL A 168 0.44 -18.54 -14.49
N GLU A 169 -0.81 -18.27 -14.13
CA GLU A 169 -1.51 -17.01 -14.36
C GLU A 169 -1.65 -16.22 -13.04
N ALA A 170 -2.22 -15.02 -13.11
CA ALA A 170 -2.43 -14.16 -11.94
C ALA A 170 -3.21 -14.86 -10.80
N ASP A 171 -4.22 -15.64 -11.16
CA ASP A 171 -5.09 -16.33 -10.18
C ASP A 171 -4.33 -17.36 -9.34
N ASP A 172 -3.33 -18.03 -9.92
CA ASP A 172 -2.52 -19.02 -9.19
C ASP A 172 -1.66 -18.34 -8.11
N VAL A 173 -1.08 -17.19 -8.44
CA VAL A 173 -0.29 -16.40 -7.47
C VAL A 173 -1.18 -15.81 -6.39
N MET A 174 -2.36 -15.31 -6.77
CA MET A 174 -3.34 -14.79 -5.82
C MET A 174 -3.81 -15.88 -4.85
N ASP A 175 -4.11 -17.11 -5.32
CA ASP A 175 -4.54 -18.23 -4.47
C ASP A 175 -3.49 -18.59 -3.41
N VAL A 176 -2.23 -18.78 -3.82
CA VAL A 176 -1.13 -19.07 -2.88
C VAL A 176 -1.00 -17.95 -1.84
N THR A 177 -1.08 -16.69 -2.27
CA THR A 177 -0.97 -15.52 -1.40
C THR A 177 -2.14 -15.44 -0.43
N GLU A 178 -3.37 -15.69 -0.88
CA GLU A 178 -4.57 -15.72 -0.04
C GLU A 178 -4.45 -16.76 1.08
N ARG A 179 -4.04 -17.98 0.73
CA ARG A 179 -3.85 -19.07 1.69
C ARG A 179 -2.73 -18.75 2.70
N LEU A 180 -1.63 -18.14 2.24
CA LEU A 180 -0.55 -17.67 3.11
C LEU A 180 -1.05 -16.63 4.11
N ILE A 181 -1.77 -15.59 3.65
CA ILE A 181 -2.31 -14.53 4.49
C ILE A 181 -3.31 -15.08 5.49
N ALA A 182 -4.23 -15.93 5.04
CA ALA A 182 -5.20 -16.57 5.93
C ALA A 182 -4.51 -17.38 7.05
N LYS A 183 -3.43 -18.09 6.71
CA LYS A 183 -2.64 -18.83 7.69
C LYS A 183 -1.91 -17.91 8.66
N ILE A 184 -1.28 -16.83 8.20
CA ILE A 184 -0.62 -15.84 9.06
C ILE A 184 -1.60 -15.24 10.05
N PHE A 185 -2.76 -14.76 9.58
CA PHE A 185 -3.76 -14.13 10.43
C PHE A 185 -4.36 -15.10 11.43
N ASN A 186 -4.64 -16.33 11.04
CA ASN A 186 -5.15 -17.36 11.94
C ASN A 186 -4.13 -17.75 13.01
N ASP A 187 -2.90 -18.08 12.62
CA ASP A 187 -1.92 -18.71 13.52
C ASP A 187 -1.22 -17.67 14.43
N ILE A 188 -1.09 -16.41 13.96
CA ILE A 188 -0.41 -15.36 14.73
C ILE A 188 -1.40 -14.48 15.49
N LEU A 189 -2.53 -14.12 14.88
CA LEU A 189 -3.50 -13.17 15.45
C LEU A 189 -4.78 -13.84 15.95
N GLY A 190 -5.02 -15.10 15.60
CA GLY A 190 -6.29 -15.80 15.91
C GLY A 190 -7.48 -15.24 15.13
N VAL A 191 -7.23 -14.58 14.00
CA VAL A 191 -8.24 -13.95 13.15
C VAL A 191 -8.48 -14.82 11.92
N LYS A 192 -9.72 -15.23 11.71
CA LYS A 192 -10.12 -15.98 10.51
C LYS A 192 -10.31 -15.00 9.34
N VAL A 193 -9.57 -15.21 8.26
CA VAL A 193 -9.77 -14.54 6.98
C VAL A 193 -10.65 -15.40 6.09
N GLU A 194 -11.71 -14.82 5.54
CA GLU A 194 -12.60 -15.51 4.61
C GLU A 194 -12.01 -15.49 3.20
N LEU A 195 -11.99 -16.64 2.54
CA LEU A 195 -11.49 -16.81 1.17
C LEU A 195 -12.61 -17.28 0.24
N PRO A 196 -12.56 -16.97 -1.08
CA PRO A 196 -11.57 -16.09 -1.73
C PRO A 196 -11.75 -14.63 -1.36
N LEU A 197 -10.67 -13.85 -1.45
CA LEU A 197 -10.70 -12.41 -1.21
C LEU A 197 -11.51 -11.68 -2.30
N LYS A 198 -12.11 -10.56 -1.94
CA LYS A 198 -12.81 -9.71 -2.90
C LYS A 198 -11.84 -9.19 -3.96
N ARG A 199 -12.28 -9.17 -5.22
CA ARG A 199 -11.55 -8.58 -6.35
C ARG A 199 -12.26 -7.32 -6.83
N MET A 200 -11.47 -6.36 -7.27
CA MET A 200 -11.93 -5.09 -7.79
C MET A 200 -10.94 -4.63 -8.86
N THR A 201 -11.43 -4.13 -10.00
CA THR A 201 -10.53 -3.54 -10.98
C THR A 201 -9.98 -2.21 -10.49
N TRP A 202 -8.81 -1.81 -10.98
CA TRP A 202 -8.24 -0.49 -10.69
C TRP A 202 -9.23 0.65 -11.00
N ARG A 203 -9.91 0.56 -12.14
CA ARG A 203 -10.91 1.55 -12.54
C ARG A 203 -12.06 1.64 -11.53
N GLU A 204 -12.59 0.49 -11.11
CA GLU A 204 -13.63 0.43 -10.08
C GLU A 204 -13.15 1.00 -8.74
N ALA A 205 -11.90 0.70 -8.34
CA ALA A 205 -11.31 1.23 -7.12
C ALA A 205 -11.18 2.76 -7.15
N MET A 206 -10.71 3.31 -8.27
CA MET A 206 -10.60 4.76 -8.46
C MET A 206 -11.98 5.42 -8.50
N ASP A 207 -12.91 4.87 -9.27
CA ASP A 207 -14.26 5.46 -9.43
C ASP A 207 -15.05 5.49 -8.11
N ARG A 208 -14.92 4.46 -7.27
CA ARG A 208 -15.69 4.33 -6.02
C ARG A 208 -14.98 4.89 -4.79
N PHE A 209 -13.66 4.87 -4.77
CA PHE A 209 -12.90 5.19 -3.55
C PHE A 209 -11.86 6.28 -3.74
N GLY A 210 -11.57 6.68 -4.98
CA GLY A 210 -10.54 7.66 -5.31
C GLY A 210 -9.12 7.19 -4.96
N SER A 211 -8.89 5.88 -4.95
CA SER A 211 -7.61 5.28 -4.59
C SER A 211 -7.48 3.87 -5.16
N ASP A 212 -6.29 3.51 -5.61
CA ASP A 212 -5.86 2.16 -6.00
C ASP A 212 -5.71 1.19 -4.81
N LYS A 213 -5.73 1.70 -3.59
CA LYS A 213 -5.69 0.94 -2.33
C LYS A 213 -6.83 1.34 -1.41
N PRO A 214 -8.08 0.97 -1.75
CA PRO A 214 -9.26 1.43 -1.04
C PRO A 214 -9.40 0.81 0.36
N ASP A 215 -9.82 1.63 1.33
CA ASP A 215 -10.30 1.15 2.62
C ASP A 215 -11.80 0.83 2.51
N ILE A 216 -12.15 -0.44 2.52
CA ILE A 216 -13.53 -0.93 2.34
C ILE A 216 -14.24 -1.26 3.65
N ARG A 217 -13.69 -0.84 4.81
CA ARG A 217 -14.35 -1.03 6.13
C ARG A 217 -15.61 -0.20 6.31
N PHE A 218 -15.81 0.81 5.48
CA PHE A 218 -16.95 1.74 5.54
C PHE A 218 -17.38 2.15 4.14
N GLY A 219 -18.57 2.66 4.00
CA GLY A 219 -19.12 3.21 2.77
C GLY A 219 -18.50 4.54 2.35
N MET A 220 -19.34 5.56 2.09
CA MET A 220 -18.94 6.92 1.66
C MET A 220 -18.22 6.86 0.29
N GLU A 221 -18.75 6.03 -0.61
CA GLU A 221 -18.19 5.88 -1.96
C GLU A 221 -18.38 7.16 -2.78
N LEU A 222 -17.44 7.42 -3.67
CA LEU A 222 -17.53 8.50 -4.65
C LEU A 222 -18.66 8.18 -5.64
N LYS A 223 -19.42 9.18 -6.00
CA LYS A 223 -20.44 9.09 -7.06
C LYS A 223 -20.20 10.16 -8.10
N ASP A 224 -20.20 9.77 -9.36
CA ASP A 224 -20.12 10.68 -10.49
C ASP A 224 -21.47 11.37 -10.67
N VAL A 225 -21.47 12.69 -10.65
CA VAL A 225 -22.65 13.53 -10.84
C VAL A 225 -22.52 14.46 -12.05
N SER A 226 -21.50 14.23 -12.90
CA SER A 226 -21.20 15.06 -14.08
C SER A 226 -22.42 15.21 -14.98
N ASP A 227 -23.13 14.12 -15.26
CA ASP A 227 -24.33 14.15 -16.11
C ASP A 227 -25.46 15.00 -15.52
N ILE A 228 -25.57 15.08 -14.20
CA ILE A 228 -26.59 15.89 -13.53
C ILE A 228 -26.26 17.38 -13.63
N VAL A 229 -24.98 17.75 -13.60
CA VAL A 229 -24.55 19.15 -13.44
C VAL A 229 -24.01 19.78 -14.74
N LYS A 230 -23.84 19.01 -15.82
CA LYS A 230 -23.25 19.48 -17.09
C LYS A 230 -23.95 20.69 -17.74
N ASP A 231 -25.25 20.85 -17.50
CA ASP A 231 -26.06 21.94 -18.07
C ASP A 231 -26.30 23.08 -17.06
N MET A 232 -25.68 23.06 -15.88
CA MET A 232 -25.84 24.10 -14.88
C MET A 232 -25.07 25.37 -15.26
N ASP A 233 -25.65 26.52 -14.93
CA ASP A 233 -24.97 27.83 -15.08
C ASP A 233 -23.97 28.06 -13.90
N PHE A 234 -23.14 27.05 -13.63
CA PHE A 234 -22.09 27.10 -12.64
C PHE A 234 -20.79 26.58 -13.26
N VAL A 235 -19.96 27.52 -13.72
CA VAL A 235 -18.72 27.25 -14.48
C VAL A 235 -17.81 26.24 -13.81
N VAL A 236 -17.77 26.21 -12.46
CA VAL A 236 -16.96 25.28 -11.71
C VAL A 236 -17.36 23.83 -11.96
N PHE A 237 -18.63 23.55 -12.21
CA PHE A 237 -19.13 22.20 -12.50
C PHE A 237 -19.31 21.96 -14.00
N ASN A 238 -19.90 22.91 -14.71
CA ASN A 238 -20.17 22.79 -16.14
C ASN A 238 -18.89 22.53 -16.95
N GLY A 239 -17.82 23.27 -16.67
CA GLY A 239 -16.53 23.07 -17.36
C GLY A 239 -16.01 21.64 -17.26
N PRO A 240 -15.70 21.14 -16.05
CA PRO A 240 -15.24 19.75 -15.86
C PRO A 240 -16.22 18.69 -16.36
N ALA A 241 -17.52 18.87 -16.16
CA ALA A 241 -18.55 17.91 -16.58
C ALA A 241 -18.66 17.73 -18.10
N ASN A 242 -18.17 18.68 -18.88
CA ASN A 242 -18.17 18.65 -20.35
C ASN A 242 -16.77 18.51 -20.97
N THR A 243 -15.75 18.20 -20.17
CA THR A 243 -14.37 18.07 -20.64
C THR A 243 -13.87 16.64 -20.40
N GLU A 244 -13.36 16.00 -21.43
CA GLU A 244 -12.77 14.66 -21.33
C GLU A 244 -11.60 14.63 -20.33
N GLY A 245 -11.52 13.57 -19.50
CA GLY A 245 -10.53 13.43 -18.44
C GLY A 245 -10.75 14.31 -17.21
N GLN A 246 -11.93 14.94 -17.12
CA GLN A 246 -12.42 15.71 -15.99
C GLN A 246 -13.77 15.21 -15.54
N SER A 247 -14.11 15.41 -14.28
CA SER A 247 -15.41 15.01 -13.74
C SER A 247 -15.86 15.91 -12.59
N VAL A 248 -17.13 15.80 -12.26
CA VAL A 248 -17.71 16.29 -11.01
C VAL A 248 -18.18 15.10 -10.22
N ARG A 249 -17.52 14.84 -9.10
CA ARG A 249 -17.86 13.72 -8.21
C ARG A 249 -18.19 14.23 -6.81
N ALA A 250 -18.90 13.41 -6.07
CA ALA A 250 -19.30 13.76 -4.72
C ALA A 250 -19.24 12.54 -3.78
N ILE A 251 -19.15 12.84 -2.48
CA ILE A 251 -19.31 11.85 -1.39
C ILE A 251 -20.42 12.31 -0.46
N ASN A 252 -21.12 11.34 0.15
CA ASN A 252 -22.08 11.58 1.21
C ASN A 252 -21.42 11.28 2.57
N ALA A 253 -21.09 12.33 3.30
CA ALA A 253 -20.63 12.25 4.68
C ALA A 253 -21.83 12.13 5.63
N THR A 254 -22.30 10.89 5.82
CA THR A 254 -23.46 10.57 6.64
C THR A 254 -23.24 10.98 8.10
N GLY A 255 -24.19 11.70 8.69
CA GLY A 255 -24.15 12.15 10.08
C GLY A 255 -23.35 13.45 10.31
N PHE A 256 -22.88 14.15 9.26
CA PHE A 256 -22.15 15.41 9.37
C PHE A 256 -23.01 16.63 8.99
N GLY A 257 -24.34 16.47 8.92
CA GLY A 257 -25.28 17.53 8.55
C GLY A 257 -25.43 18.68 9.55
N ASP A 258 -24.91 18.53 10.77
CA ASP A 258 -24.87 19.59 11.78
C ASP A 258 -23.47 20.23 11.93
N MET A 259 -22.52 19.85 11.05
CA MET A 259 -21.14 20.35 11.11
C MET A 259 -21.09 21.88 11.07
N PRO A 260 -20.42 22.53 12.04
CA PRO A 260 -20.28 23.99 12.06
C PRO A 260 -19.49 24.51 10.84
N ARG A 261 -19.85 25.72 10.37
CA ARG A 261 -19.21 26.37 9.21
C ARG A 261 -17.67 26.34 9.29
N LYS A 262 -17.09 26.64 10.45
CA LYS A 262 -15.65 26.64 10.64
C LYS A 262 -15.01 25.27 10.36
N GLN A 263 -15.70 24.18 10.66
CA GLN A 263 -15.21 22.83 10.37
C GLN A 263 -15.35 22.48 8.89
N ILE A 264 -16.41 22.96 8.21
CA ILE A 264 -16.55 22.83 6.75
C ILE A 264 -15.43 23.60 6.06
N ASP A 265 -15.14 24.84 6.50
CA ASP A 265 -14.04 25.64 5.96
C ASP A 265 -12.68 24.94 6.15
N ALA A 266 -12.48 24.24 7.27
CA ALA A 266 -11.30 23.41 7.48
C ALA A 266 -11.22 22.20 6.51
N LEU A 267 -12.35 21.62 6.09
CA LEU A 267 -12.36 20.60 5.03
C LEU A 267 -12.02 21.21 3.65
N VAL A 268 -12.44 22.44 3.38
CA VAL A 268 -12.03 23.15 2.16
C VAL A 268 -10.51 23.36 2.12
N ASP A 269 -9.93 23.78 3.25
CA ASP A 269 -8.46 23.98 3.34
C ASP A 269 -7.71 22.64 3.29
N PHE A 270 -8.26 21.58 3.85
CA PHE A 270 -7.74 20.23 3.70
C PHE A 270 -7.72 19.79 2.22
N ALA A 271 -8.82 20.01 1.51
CA ALA A 271 -8.93 19.67 0.09
C ALA A 271 -7.91 20.43 -0.78
N LYS A 272 -7.63 21.71 -0.47
CA LYS A 272 -6.58 22.49 -1.15
C LYS A 272 -5.19 21.89 -1.00
N GLY A 273 -4.91 21.20 0.10
CA GLY A 273 -3.67 20.44 0.28
C GLY A 273 -3.50 19.27 -0.71
N TYR A 274 -4.57 18.89 -1.39
CA TYR A 274 -4.61 17.89 -2.46
C TYR A 274 -4.89 18.53 -3.84
N GLU A 275 -4.47 19.77 -4.04
CA GLU A 275 -4.57 20.55 -5.29
C GLU A 275 -5.99 20.97 -5.69
N ALA A 276 -7.01 20.79 -4.83
CA ALA A 276 -8.34 21.29 -5.12
C ALA A 276 -8.37 22.82 -5.19
N LYS A 277 -9.03 23.39 -6.20
CA LYS A 277 -9.29 24.83 -6.27
C LYS A 277 -10.35 25.29 -5.26
N GLY A 278 -11.19 24.35 -4.80
CA GLY A 278 -12.24 24.56 -3.83
C GLY A 278 -13.01 23.28 -3.55
N LEU A 279 -13.95 23.36 -2.61
CA LEU A 279 -14.85 22.26 -2.25
C LEU A 279 -16.25 22.81 -2.14
N ALA A 280 -17.17 22.33 -2.98
CA ALA A 280 -18.56 22.70 -2.89
C ALA A 280 -19.32 21.74 -1.96
N TYR A 281 -20.42 22.17 -1.36
CA TYR A 281 -21.18 21.33 -0.45
C TYR A 281 -22.67 21.61 -0.45
N ILE A 282 -23.45 20.57 -0.11
CA ILE A 282 -24.85 20.64 0.31
C ILE A 282 -24.92 20.05 1.72
N GLN A 283 -25.36 20.84 2.70
CA GLN A 283 -25.55 20.42 4.07
C GLN A 283 -27.05 20.26 4.33
N ILE A 284 -27.49 19.04 4.62
CA ILE A 284 -28.87 18.72 4.99
C ILE A 284 -28.91 18.63 6.50
N GLN A 285 -29.44 19.67 7.13
CA GLN A 285 -29.48 19.70 8.61
C GLN A 285 -30.42 18.62 9.17
N PRO A 286 -30.26 18.20 10.44
CA PRO A 286 -31.18 17.27 11.06
C PRO A 286 -32.64 17.75 11.07
N SER A 287 -32.86 19.07 11.04
CA SER A 287 -34.20 19.68 10.89
C SER A 287 -34.82 19.50 9.50
N GLY A 288 -34.02 19.10 8.48
CA GLY A 288 -34.40 19.09 7.10
C GLY A 288 -34.02 20.37 6.34
N ASP A 289 -33.55 21.41 7.03
CA ASP A 289 -33.09 22.64 6.37
C ASP A 289 -31.85 22.38 5.53
N ILE A 290 -31.81 22.97 4.32
CA ILE A 290 -30.69 22.76 3.40
C ILE A 290 -29.85 24.04 3.27
N LYS A 291 -28.52 23.89 3.46
CA LYS A 291 -27.54 24.93 3.14
C LYS A 291 -26.66 24.45 2.00
N CYS A 292 -26.56 25.23 0.94
CA CYS A 292 -25.80 24.90 -0.25
C CYS A 292 -24.85 26.04 -0.62
N SER A 293 -23.57 25.72 -0.82
CA SER A 293 -22.54 26.70 -1.17
C SER A 293 -22.67 27.29 -2.56
N PHE A 294 -23.45 26.66 -3.45
CA PHE A 294 -23.68 27.07 -4.83
C PHE A 294 -25.19 27.22 -5.14
N SER A 295 -26.00 27.50 -4.13
CA SER A 295 -27.46 27.63 -4.23
C SER A 295 -27.95 28.63 -5.30
N LYS A 296 -27.16 29.68 -5.60
CA LYS A 296 -27.49 30.70 -6.63
C LYS A 296 -27.56 30.13 -8.04
N PHE A 297 -26.95 28.99 -8.29
CA PHE A 297 -26.84 28.33 -9.59
C PHE A 297 -27.70 27.05 -9.67
N LEU A 298 -28.48 26.75 -8.63
CA LEU A 298 -29.13 25.46 -8.44
C LEU A 298 -30.65 25.64 -8.40
N SER A 299 -31.37 25.01 -9.33
CA SER A 299 -32.83 24.89 -9.24
C SER A 299 -33.24 23.87 -8.19
N GLU A 300 -34.47 23.96 -7.69
CA GLU A 300 -35.01 22.99 -6.72
C GLU A 300 -35.02 21.56 -7.26
N ASP A 301 -35.37 21.40 -8.55
CA ASP A 301 -35.36 20.08 -9.20
C ASP A 301 -33.94 19.47 -9.22
N LYS A 302 -32.92 20.26 -9.62
CA LYS A 302 -31.53 19.82 -9.63
C LYS A 302 -30.97 19.53 -8.23
N LEU A 303 -31.39 20.34 -7.24
CA LEU A 303 -31.05 20.08 -5.84
C LEU A 303 -31.56 18.71 -5.39
N ASN A 304 -32.82 18.42 -5.67
CA ASN A 304 -33.44 17.15 -5.32
C ASN A 304 -32.83 15.99 -6.09
N GLU A 305 -32.50 16.17 -7.37
CA GLU A 305 -31.77 15.16 -8.18
C GLU A 305 -30.39 14.82 -7.59
N LEU A 306 -29.61 15.83 -7.20
CA LEU A 306 -28.30 15.63 -6.57
C LEU A 306 -28.39 14.90 -5.20
N ILE A 307 -29.36 15.33 -4.37
CA ILE A 307 -29.61 14.70 -3.07
C ILE A 307 -30.00 13.22 -3.24
N ALA A 308 -30.90 12.95 -4.21
CA ALA A 308 -31.30 11.57 -4.50
C ALA A 308 -30.17 10.72 -5.05
N ALA A 309 -29.37 11.24 -6.00
CA ALA A 309 -28.21 10.55 -6.56
C ALA A 309 -27.18 10.17 -5.50
N LEU A 310 -27.05 10.99 -4.45
CA LEU A 310 -26.10 10.78 -3.36
C LEU A 310 -26.72 10.08 -2.13
N ASP A 311 -27.97 9.60 -2.23
CA ASP A 311 -28.74 9.01 -1.10
C ASP A 311 -28.76 9.92 0.15
N GLY A 312 -28.76 11.25 -0.06
CA GLY A 312 -28.69 12.26 1.00
C GLY A 312 -29.95 12.29 1.86
N LYS A 313 -29.76 12.36 3.17
CA LYS A 313 -30.84 12.39 4.17
C LYS A 313 -30.64 13.52 5.16
N PRO A 314 -31.70 13.95 5.90
CA PRO A 314 -31.52 14.85 7.01
C PRO A 314 -30.43 14.37 7.98
N GLY A 315 -29.46 15.22 8.25
CA GLY A 315 -28.26 14.90 9.04
C GLY A 315 -27.00 14.61 8.21
N ASP A 316 -27.03 14.70 6.86
CA ASP A 316 -25.91 14.41 6.00
C ASP A 316 -25.24 15.68 5.43
N LEU A 317 -23.95 15.55 5.10
CA LEU A 317 -23.16 16.56 4.39
C LEU A 317 -22.65 15.99 3.07
N LEU A 318 -23.10 16.54 1.95
CA LEU A 318 -22.66 16.14 0.62
C LEU A 318 -21.54 17.08 0.18
N LEU A 319 -20.38 16.49 -0.20
CA LEU A 319 -19.17 17.21 -0.59
C LEU A 319 -18.86 16.93 -2.06
N PHE A 320 -18.57 17.99 -2.84
CA PHE A 320 -18.35 17.91 -4.28
C PHE A 320 -16.97 18.43 -4.64
N ALA A 321 -16.27 17.70 -5.50
CA ALA A 321 -15.04 18.13 -6.16
C ALA A 321 -15.23 18.10 -7.68
N ALA A 322 -14.62 19.06 -8.36
CA ALA A 322 -14.72 19.24 -9.81
C ALA A 322 -13.37 19.72 -10.36
N ASP A 323 -12.70 18.90 -11.12
CA ASP A 323 -11.42 19.18 -11.80
C ASP A 323 -11.05 18.00 -12.70
N ARG A 324 -9.75 17.86 -13.10
CA ARG A 324 -9.19 16.66 -13.70
C ARG A 324 -9.43 15.45 -12.79
N ASP A 325 -9.74 14.29 -13.38
CA ASP A 325 -10.09 13.07 -12.62
C ASP A 325 -9.07 12.75 -11.53
N LYS A 326 -7.76 12.84 -11.82
CA LYS A 326 -6.68 12.61 -10.85
C LYS A 326 -6.83 13.47 -9.60
N ILE A 327 -7.15 14.76 -9.76
CA ILE A 327 -7.35 15.69 -8.63
C ILE A 327 -8.63 15.34 -7.87
N VAL A 328 -9.74 15.08 -8.59
CA VAL A 328 -11.02 14.71 -7.98
C VAL A 328 -10.90 13.46 -7.13
N PHE A 329 -10.25 12.41 -7.66
CA PHE A 329 -10.00 11.18 -6.93
C PHE A 329 -9.15 11.41 -5.68
N ASN A 330 -8.02 12.10 -5.80
CA ASN A 330 -7.13 12.40 -4.67
C ASN A 330 -7.84 13.18 -3.57
N VAL A 331 -8.61 14.20 -3.93
CA VAL A 331 -9.34 15.06 -2.99
C VAL A 331 -10.43 14.28 -2.26
N LEU A 332 -11.31 13.62 -3.00
CA LEU A 332 -12.44 12.91 -2.39
C LEU A 332 -12.00 11.64 -1.67
N GLY A 333 -10.99 10.92 -2.17
CA GLY A 333 -10.39 9.79 -1.50
C GLY A 333 -9.77 10.17 -0.15
N ALA A 334 -9.03 11.30 -0.10
CA ALA A 334 -8.46 11.81 1.15
C ALA A 334 -9.55 12.30 2.13
N LEU A 335 -10.55 13.06 1.65
CA LEU A 335 -11.68 13.51 2.46
C LEU A 335 -12.47 12.35 3.05
N ARG A 336 -12.68 11.31 2.27
CA ARG A 336 -13.34 10.08 2.70
C ARG A 336 -12.65 9.45 3.92
N LEU A 337 -11.31 9.36 3.89
CA LEU A 337 -10.53 8.81 4.99
C LEU A 337 -10.55 9.74 6.22
N GLU A 338 -10.40 11.05 6.02
CA GLU A 338 -10.44 12.05 7.09
C GLU A 338 -11.79 12.05 7.83
N LEU A 339 -12.89 12.00 7.08
CA LEU A 339 -14.24 11.96 7.66
C LEU A 339 -14.52 10.63 8.36
N ALA A 340 -14.02 9.52 7.82
CA ALA A 340 -14.12 8.20 8.45
C ALA A 340 -13.36 8.15 9.78
N ASP A 341 -12.19 8.79 9.87
CA ASP A 341 -11.43 8.89 11.13
C ASP A 341 -12.18 9.74 12.16
N ARG A 342 -12.76 10.88 11.77
CA ARG A 342 -13.59 11.71 12.66
C ARG A 342 -14.83 10.97 13.15
N ALA A 343 -15.41 10.11 12.32
CA ALA A 343 -16.58 9.30 12.68
C ALA A 343 -16.24 7.98 13.40
N GLY A 344 -14.95 7.65 13.59
CA GLY A 344 -14.51 6.41 14.23
C GLY A 344 -14.87 5.13 13.46
N LEU A 345 -15.01 5.23 12.11
CA LEU A 345 -15.43 4.12 11.25
C LEU A 345 -14.26 3.16 10.93
N ARG A 346 -13.02 3.63 11.03
CA ARG A 346 -11.82 2.85 10.74
C ARG A 346 -11.34 2.07 11.96
N LYS A 347 -12.13 1.04 12.35
CA LYS A 347 -11.80 0.20 13.52
C LYS A 347 -10.50 -0.58 13.26
N GLN A 348 -9.70 -0.72 14.32
CA GLN A 348 -8.38 -1.36 14.22
C GLN A 348 -8.43 -2.88 14.15
N ASP A 349 -9.46 -3.50 14.69
CA ASP A 349 -9.70 -4.94 14.75
C ASP A 349 -10.60 -5.47 13.63
N ASP A 350 -10.98 -4.60 12.67
CA ASP A 350 -11.72 -4.99 11.47
C ASP A 350 -10.74 -5.06 10.27
N TYR A 351 -10.51 -6.28 9.79
CA TYR A 351 -9.57 -6.58 8.70
C TYR A 351 -10.33 -6.86 7.42
N LYS A 352 -10.24 -5.96 6.44
CA LYS A 352 -10.87 -6.09 5.12
C LYS A 352 -9.81 -6.14 4.04
N PHE A 353 -9.64 -7.33 3.49
CA PHE A 353 -8.73 -7.58 2.36
C PHE A 353 -9.47 -7.47 1.04
N LEU A 354 -8.74 -7.07 0.01
CA LEU A 354 -9.18 -7.18 -1.38
C LEU A 354 -7.96 -7.22 -2.31
N TRP A 355 -8.18 -7.71 -3.51
CA TRP A 355 -7.28 -7.53 -4.64
C TRP A 355 -7.75 -6.35 -5.49
N VAL A 356 -6.81 -5.54 -5.93
CA VAL A 356 -7.00 -4.58 -7.02
C VAL A 356 -6.28 -5.15 -8.23
N THR A 357 -6.96 -5.20 -9.37
CA THR A 357 -6.49 -5.85 -10.61
C THR A 357 -6.68 -4.94 -11.81
N GLU A 358 -6.22 -5.35 -12.97
CA GLU A 358 -6.40 -4.61 -14.23
C GLU A 358 -5.92 -3.15 -14.14
N PHE A 359 -4.71 -2.97 -13.60
CA PHE A 359 -4.07 -1.65 -13.58
C PHE A 359 -3.82 -1.12 -14.99
N PRO A 360 -3.76 0.20 -15.20
CA PRO A 360 -3.20 0.75 -16.43
C PRO A 360 -1.75 0.25 -16.64
N GLN A 361 -1.40 -0.07 -17.89
CA GLN A 361 -0.02 -0.46 -18.23
C GLN A 361 0.92 0.75 -18.14
N PHE A 362 0.41 1.92 -18.46
CA PHE A 362 1.15 3.17 -18.49
C PHE A 362 0.45 4.25 -17.69
N GLU A 363 1.24 5.16 -17.16
CA GLU A 363 0.78 6.42 -16.60
C GLU A 363 1.48 7.60 -17.28
N TRP A 364 0.81 8.74 -17.37
CA TRP A 364 1.40 9.95 -17.89
C TRP A 364 2.22 10.65 -16.81
N SER A 365 3.51 10.87 -17.09
CA SER A 365 4.39 11.68 -16.25
C SER A 365 4.39 13.13 -16.73
N ASP A 366 3.88 14.04 -15.90
CA ASP A 366 3.93 15.48 -16.18
C ASP A 366 5.37 16.03 -16.12
N GLU A 367 6.28 15.35 -15.38
CA GLU A 367 7.70 15.74 -15.26
C GLU A 367 8.51 15.34 -16.50
N GLU A 368 8.25 14.11 -17.01
CA GLU A 368 8.98 13.58 -18.17
C GLU A 368 8.23 13.86 -19.49
N GLU A 369 7.03 14.43 -19.44
CA GLU A 369 6.15 14.71 -20.58
C GLU A 369 5.95 13.50 -21.51
N ARG A 370 5.87 12.29 -20.92
CA ARG A 370 5.69 11.02 -21.63
C ARG A 370 4.97 9.98 -20.81
N PHE A 371 4.52 8.90 -21.47
CA PHE A 371 4.05 7.72 -20.78
C PHE A 371 5.23 6.93 -20.18
N ILE A 372 5.10 6.56 -18.91
CA ILE A 372 6.01 5.67 -18.19
C ILE A 372 5.26 4.40 -17.79
N ALA A 373 5.98 3.32 -17.48
CA ALA A 373 5.34 2.11 -16.97
C ALA A 373 4.77 2.37 -15.57
N MET A 374 3.52 1.99 -15.33
CA MET A 374 2.91 2.16 -14.01
C MET A 374 3.55 1.24 -12.97
N HIS A 375 3.99 0.04 -13.36
CA HIS A 375 4.70 -0.92 -12.51
C HIS A 375 6.16 -1.03 -12.97
N HIS A 376 6.45 -1.93 -13.90
CA HIS A 376 7.78 -2.11 -14.48
C HIS A 376 7.69 -2.60 -15.94
N PRO A 377 8.76 -2.44 -16.74
CA PRO A 377 8.72 -2.73 -18.17
C PRO A 377 8.58 -4.22 -18.53
N PHE A 378 8.58 -5.12 -17.56
CA PHE A 378 8.41 -6.57 -17.74
C PHE A 378 6.99 -7.04 -17.41
N THR A 379 6.06 -6.13 -17.07
CA THR A 379 4.66 -6.47 -16.80
C THR A 379 3.91 -6.78 -18.08
N MET A 380 3.28 -7.95 -18.13
CA MET A 380 2.48 -8.39 -19.28
C MET A 380 1.20 -7.56 -19.41
N PRO A 381 0.90 -6.96 -20.57
CA PRO A 381 -0.43 -6.42 -20.85
C PRO A 381 -1.45 -7.56 -21.00
N PHE A 382 -2.75 -7.24 -20.93
CA PHE A 382 -3.77 -8.17 -21.39
C PHE A 382 -3.57 -8.51 -22.87
N ASP A 383 -3.89 -9.74 -23.25
CA ASP A 383 -3.58 -10.26 -24.61
C ASP A 383 -4.30 -9.45 -25.69
N GLU A 384 -5.54 -9.04 -25.41
CA GLU A 384 -6.35 -8.19 -26.28
C GLU A 384 -5.83 -6.74 -26.41
N ASP A 385 -4.98 -6.30 -25.48
CA ASP A 385 -4.45 -4.93 -25.43
C ASP A 385 -3.03 -4.82 -26.04
N VAL A 386 -2.37 -5.95 -26.39
CA VAL A 386 -0.99 -5.99 -26.91
C VAL A 386 -0.80 -5.15 -28.17
N ASP A 387 -1.79 -5.12 -29.06
CA ASP A 387 -1.70 -4.34 -30.30
C ASP A 387 -1.84 -2.83 -30.06
N ASN A 388 -2.37 -2.41 -28.91
CA ASN A 388 -2.53 -1.01 -28.51
C ASN A 388 -1.28 -0.41 -27.85
N LEU A 389 -0.25 -1.23 -27.55
CA LEU A 389 0.98 -0.76 -26.90
C LEU A 389 1.66 0.41 -27.59
N LEU A 390 1.62 0.47 -28.93
CA LEU A 390 2.19 1.55 -29.73
C LEU A 390 1.16 2.59 -30.18
N GLY A 391 -0.13 2.33 -29.93
CA GLY A 391 -1.26 3.18 -30.31
C GLY A 391 -1.88 3.91 -29.12
N ASP A 392 -3.00 3.41 -28.64
CA ASP A 392 -3.77 3.97 -27.54
C ASP A 392 -3.25 3.49 -26.18
N LYS A 393 -2.10 4.03 -25.78
CA LYS A 393 -1.41 3.67 -24.53
C LYS A 393 -2.25 3.92 -23.27
N ALA A 394 -3.12 4.91 -23.28
CA ALA A 394 -3.93 5.27 -22.14
C ALA A 394 -4.94 4.20 -21.72
N ASN A 395 -5.34 3.33 -22.66
CA ASN A 395 -6.33 2.28 -22.44
C ASN A 395 -5.74 0.87 -22.38
N VAL A 396 -4.40 0.73 -22.39
CA VAL A 396 -3.74 -0.59 -22.23
C VAL A 396 -3.77 -1.00 -20.77
N ARG A 397 -4.33 -2.18 -20.49
CA ARG A 397 -4.39 -2.77 -19.14
C ARG A 397 -3.23 -3.73 -18.92
N ALA A 398 -2.72 -3.76 -17.69
CA ALA A 398 -1.69 -4.65 -17.23
C ALA A 398 -2.29 -5.87 -16.51
N LYS A 399 -1.72 -7.05 -16.71
CA LYS A 399 -1.96 -8.24 -15.87
C LYS A 399 -1.24 -8.07 -14.52
N ALA A 400 -1.48 -6.93 -13.84
CA ALA A 400 -0.95 -6.59 -12.53
C ALA A 400 -2.04 -6.69 -11.46
N TYR A 401 -1.63 -6.94 -10.23
CA TYR A 401 -2.53 -7.16 -9.11
C TYR A 401 -1.85 -6.77 -7.79
N ASP A 402 -2.56 -5.99 -6.96
CA ASP A 402 -2.12 -5.58 -5.64
C ASP A 402 -3.07 -6.12 -4.57
N ILE A 403 -2.51 -6.65 -3.49
CA ILE A 403 -3.27 -7.00 -2.31
C ILE A 403 -3.32 -5.84 -1.34
N VAL A 404 -4.53 -5.48 -0.94
CA VAL A 404 -4.80 -4.33 -0.08
C VAL A 404 -5.47 -4.77 1.21
N LEU A 405 -5.02 -4.21 2.33
CA LEU A 405 -5.63 -4.34 3.65
C LEU A 405 -5.95 -2.97 4.21
N ASN A 406 -7.23 -2.64 4.43
CA ASN A 406 -7.64 -1.45 5.17
C ASN A 406 -7.05 -0.13 4.62
N GLY A 407 -6.92 -0.01 3.30
CA GLY A 407 -6.36 1.18 2.66
C GLY A 407 -4.82 1.18 2.57
N ILE A 408 -4.18 0.05 2.81
CA ILE A 408 -2.73 -0.12 2.72
C ILE A 408 -2.44 -1.25 1.74
N GLU A 409 -1.57 -0.99 0.76
CA GLU A 409 -1.00 -2.01 -0.10
C GLU A 409 -0.04 -2.89 0.71
N LEU A 410 -0.34 -4.17 0.78
CA LEU A 410 0.54 -5.16 1.42
C LEU A 410 1.57 -5.72 0.47
N GLY A 411 1.27 -5.73 -0.80
CA GLY A 411 2.15 -6.21 -1.84
C GLY A 411 1.50 -6.14 -3.21
N GLY A 412 2.33 -6.17 -4.23
CA GLY A 412 1.92 -6.14 -5.62
C GLY A 412 2.64 -7.19 -6.45
N GLY A 413 2.04 -7.54 -7.56
CA GLY A 413 2.59 -8.50 -8.48
C GLY A 413 2.06 -8.35 -9.90
N SER A 414 2.61 -9.14 -10.80
CA SER A 414 2.12 -9.20 -12.18
C SER A 414 2.47 -10.52 -12.85
N VAL A 415 1.77 -10.82 -13.92
CA VAL A 415 2.27 -11.75 -14.95
C VAL A 415 3.38 -11.05 -15.73
N ARG A 416 4.44 -11.79 -16.07
CA ARG A 416 5.61 -11.22 -16.74
C ARG A 416 5.54 -11.45 -18.25
N ILE A 417 6.09 -10.50 -19.02
CA ILE A 417 6.30 -10.71 -20.44
C ILE A 417 7.34 -11.82 -20.62
N HIS A 418 6.95 -12.85 -21.36
CA HIS A 418 7.82 -13.97 -21.72
C HIS A 418 8.01 -14.11 -23.23
N GLN A 419 7.33 -13.28 -24.01
CA GLN A 419 7.40 -13.24 -25.48
C GLN A 419 8.31 -12.08 -25.89
N SER A 420 9.35 -12.38 -26.66
CA SER A 420 10.37 -11.39 -27.05
C SER A 420 9.82 -10.24 -27.88
N ASP A 421 8.86 -10.52 -28.77
CA ASP A 421 8.20 -9.52 -29.63
C ASP A 421 7.31 -8.57 -28.81
N VAL A 422 6.62 -9.06 -27.78
CA VAL A 422 5.84 -8.23 -26.84
C VAL A 422 6.78 -7.38 -26.00
N GLN A 423 7.91 -7.93 -25.56
CA GLN A 423 8.91 -7.17 -24.79
C GLN A 423 9.54 -6.04 -25.62
N GLU A 424 9.81 -6.29 -26.90
CA GLU A 424 10.31 -5.25 -27.82
C GLU A 424 9.26 -4.16 -28.05
N LYS A 425 7.99 -4.51 -28.27
CA LYS A 425 6.89 -3.55 -28.36
C LYS A 425 6.80 -2.71 -27.08
N MET A 426 6.94 -3.32 -25.89
CA MET A 426 6.91 -2.63 -24.62
C MET A 426 8.04 -1.62 -24.47
N PHE A 427 9.28 -1.98 -24.78
CA PHE A 427 10.41 -1.05 -24.74
C PHE A 427 10.20 0.11 -25.72
N ASN A 428 9.73 -0.15 -26.92
CA ASN A 428 9.41 0.88 -27.91
C ASN A 428 8.30 1.82 -27.40
N ALA A 429 7.26 1.27 -26.74
CA ALA A 429 6.19 2.07 -26.13
C ALA A 429 6.70 3.01 -25.04
N LEU A 430 7.72 2.59 -24.28
CA LEU A 430 8.37 3.37 -23.24
C LEU A 430 9.47 4.31 -23.77
N GLY A 431 9.76 4.27 -25.09
CA GLY A 431 10.82 5.07 -25.70
C GLY A 431 12.22 4.59 -25.33
N ILE A 432 12.38 3.32 -24.93
CA ILE A 432 13.68 2.70 -24.65
C ILE A 432 14.22 2.10 -25.94
N SER A 433 15.37 2.58 -26.40
CA SER A 433 16.01 2.05 -27.61
C SER A 433 16.53 0.62 -27.40
N THR A 434 16.77 -0.11 -28.50
CA THR A 434 17.36 -1.46 -28.45
C THR A 434 18.74 -1.43 -27.79
N GLU A 435 19.54 -0.40 -28.04
CA GLU A 435 20.86 -0.22 -27.43
C GLU A 435 20.74 -0.02 -25.92
N GLU A 436 19.84 0.85 -25.49
CA GLU A 436 19.59 1.12 -24.09
C GLU A 436 19.01 -0.11 -23.35
N ALA A 437 18.08 -0.84 -24.00
CA ALA A 437 17.54 -2.08 -23.46
C ALA A 437 18.63 -3.13 -23.27
N ASN A 438 19.54 -3.29 -24.23
CA ASN A 438 20.66 -4.20 -24.12
C ASN A 438 21.68 -3.77 -23.05
N GLU A 439 21.94 -2.48 -22.90
CA GLU A 439 22.83 -1.97 -21.87
C GLU A 439 22.28 -2.25 -20.47
N LYS A 440 21.01 -1.97 -20.25
CA LYS A 440 20.35 -2.09 -18.93
C LYS A 440 19.95 -3.53 -18.60
N PHE A 441 19.40 -4.26 -19.54
CA PHE A 441 18.73 -5.55 -19.33
C PHE A 441 19.29 -6.68 -20.21
N GLY A 442 20.40 -6.47 -20.90
CA GLY A 442 20.93 -7.43 -21.91
C GLY A 442 21.10 -8.84 -21.36
N PHE A 443 21.56 -8.97 -20.11
CA PHE A 443 21.72 -10.28 -19.48
C PHE A 443 20.39 -11.05 -19.29
N LEU A 444 19.27 -10.35 -19.02
CA LEU A 444 17.95 -10.95 -18.94
C LEU A 444 17.42 -11.28 -20.34
N LEU A 445 17.55 -10.35 -21.30
CA LEU A 445 17.13 -10.55 -22.68
C LEU A 445 17.91 -11.68 -23.35
N ASP A 446 19.18 -11.83 -23.03
CA ASP A 446 19.99 -12.96 -23.50
C ASP A 446 19.52 -14.31 -22.92
N ALA A 447 19.14 -14.34 -21.63
CA ALA A 447 18.55 -15.54 -21.05
C ALA A 447 17.22 -15.93 -21.73
N PHE A 448 16.41 -14.96 -22.12
CA PHE A 448 15.14 -15.20 -22.82
C PHE A 448 15.32 -15.86 -24.19
N LYS A 449 16.44 -15.65 -24.86
CA LYS A 449 16.74 -16.27 -26.17
C LYS A 449 16.81 -17.80 -26.12
N TYR A 450 17.08 -18.37 -24.94
CA TYR A 450 17.18 -19.82 -24.77
C TYR A 450 15.87 -20.46 -24.27
N GLY A 451 14.81 -19.68 -24.19
CA GLY A 451 13.49 -20.09 -23.74
C GLY A 451 13.18 -19.60 -22.33
N VAL A 452 11.98 -19.08 -22.18
CA VAL A 452 11.46 -18.59 -20.89
C VAL A 452 10.04 -19.11 -20.71
N PRO A 453 9.72 -19.72 -19.56
CA PRO A 453 8.35 -20.12 -19.26
C PRO A 453 7.46 -18.91 -19.04
N PRO A 454 6.13 -18.99 -19.28
CA PRO A 454 5.19 -18.05 -18.70
C PRO A 454 5.40 -18.03 -17.19
N HIS A 455 5.50 -16.86 -16.57
CA HIS A 455 5.74 -16.76 -15.13
C HIS A 455 5.07 -15.53 -14.53
N ALA A 456 4.81 -15.59 -13.24
CA ALA A 456 4.17 -14.53 -12.49
C ALA A 456 4.67 -14.55 -11.04
N GLY A 457 4.63 -13.41 -10.38
CA GLY A 457 5.09 -13.32 -9.00
C GLY A 457 4.51 -12.15 -8.25
N LEU A 458 4.88 -12.09 -6.97
CA LEU A 458 4.42 -11.07 -6.04
C LEU A 458 5.56 -10.63 -5.13
N GLN A 459 5.54 -9.36 -4.77
CA GLN A 459 6.41 -8.75 -3.77
C GLN A 459 5.54 -8.15 -2.68
N SER A 460 5.70 -8.59 -1.43
CA SER A 460 5.02 -8.01 -0.27
C SER A 460 6.00 -7.21 0.56
N VAL A 461 5.73 -5.92 0.77
CA VAL A 461 6.59 -5.03 1.54
C VAL A 461 6.34 -5.23 3.04
N SER A 462 7.37 -5.63 3.76
CA SER A 462 7.38 -5.58 5.22
C SER A 462 7.81 -4.17 5.66
N THR A 463 6.86 -3.34 6.07
CA THR A 463 7.19 -2.01 6.60
C THR A 463 7.76 -2.10 8.00
N ASP A 464 8.92 -1.48 8.24
CA ASP A 464 9.51 -1.33 9.57
C ASP A 464 8.72 -0.33 10.41
N TYR A 465 8.01 -0.83 11.40
CA TYR A 465 6.94 -0.18 12.15
C TYR A 465 7.35 0.63 13.37
N GLU A 466 8.58 1.01 13.50
CA GLU A 466 9.04 1.67 14.72
C GLU A 466 8.68 3.15 14.81
N ARG A 467 8.25 3.82 13.73
CA ARG A 467 8.16 5.30 13.71
C ARG A 467 6.79 5.94 13.94
N LYS A 468 5.69 5.21 14.05
CA LYS A 468 4.38 5.84 14.22
C LYS A 468 3.61 5.42 15.46
N ARG A 469 4.00 5.98 16.61
CA ARG A 469 3.18 5.95 17.81
C ARG A 469 2.91 7.35 18.36
N LYS A 470 2.15 8.17 17.65
CA LYS A 470 1.39 9.19 18.39
C LYS A 470 -0.12 9.10 18.18
N HIS A 471 -0.66 8.44 17.14
CA HIS A 471 -2.12 8.35 16.99
C HIS A 471 -2.71 7.12 16.30
N GLN A 472 -1.93 6.13 15.84
CA GLN A 472 -2.53 4.93 15.24
C GLN A 472 -1.63 3.71 15.41
N ARG A 473 -2.12 2.68 16.08
CA ARG A 473 -1.58 1.32 15.94
C ARG A 473 -1.91 0.87 14.52
N ARG A 474 -0.97 0.96 13.61
CA ARG A 474 -1.11 0.38 12.28
C ARG A 474 -0.63 -1.05 12.32
N TYR A 475 -1.37 -1.91 11.70
CA TYR A 475 -1.10 -3.33 11.60
C TYR A 475 0.09 -3.56 10.69
N CYS A 476 0.97 -4.46 11.13
CA CYS A 476 2.06 -4.95 10.35
C CYS A 476 1.88 -6.42 10.12
N ILE A 477 1.84 -6.76 8.86
CA ILE A 477 2.41 -8.03 8.45
C ILE A 477 3.88 -7.72 8.18
N PRO A 478 4.80 -8.41 8.85
CA PRO A 478 6.22 -8.19 8.69
C PRO A 478 6.70 -8.50 7.28
#